data_8d310156342989d438ee5db02e3184b1
#
_entry.id   8d310156342989d438ee5db02e3184b1
#
_cell.length_a   1.000
_cell.length_b   1.000
_cell.length_c   1.000
_cell.angle_alpha   90.00
_cell.angle_beta   90.00
_cell.angle_gamma   90.00
#
_symmetry.space_group_name_H-M   'P 1'
#
loop_
_entity.id
_entity.type
_entity.pdbx_description
1 polymer ?
#
loop_
_entity_poly.entity_id
_entity_poly.type
_entity_poly.pdbx_seq_one_letter_code
_entity_poly.pdbx_strand_id
1 'polypeptide(L)'
;MQIPRRPARDPARLREIDRDVNEAIARHSAAGFRFEAGGVRSFARQHGDGADVLMLHGVPTSSFLYRKVLPVLADQGLRGTAFDFPGLGLADRPEEFDYSWSGLARWMDDAVDALGLDRVHLVVHDIGGPIGFEWAIRNPDRVLSMTVLNTIVDVDGFRRPWPMAPFAVRGLGELWLRTTPRFLFSTMFYAQGIAKRALVPRSDVYAHLAFLRLHDRGRAFLKIMRGFELTAEKQRFLHEGLAERSYPVRLVWGERDPALGLEKMEACRRVFGLADAILLPAKHFLQEDHAAEIAQAVADLAAPLG
;
A
#
# COMPACT_ATOMS: atom_id res chain seq x y z
N MET A 1 -28.33 -27.15 26.70
CA MET A 1 -27.09 -26.33 26.58
C MET A 1 -27.50 -25.00 25.97
N GLN A 2 -27.67 -23.95 26.82
CA GLN A 2 -28.08 -22.61 26.36
C GLN A 2 -26.87 -21.93 25.72
N ILE A 3 -26.97 -21.57 24.44
CA ILE A 3 -25.97 -20.76 23.72
C ILE A 3 -26.01 -19.37 24.37
N PRO A 4 -24.91 -18.85 24.94
CA PRO A 4 -24.88 -17.52 25.51
C PRO A 4 -25.23 -16.49 24.43
N ARG A 5 -26.29 -15.70 24.67
CA ARG A 5 -26.65 -14.57 23.81
C ARG A 5 -25.49 -13.59 23.76
N ARG A 6 -24.98 -13.29 22.56
CA ARG A 6 -24.00 -12.21 22.37
C ARG A 6 -24.58 -10.92 22.95
N PRO A 7 -23.82 -10.15 23.75
CA PRO A 7 -24.30 -8.88 24.26
C PRO A 7 -24.69 -7.99 23.06
N ALA A 8 -25.85 -7.35 23.18
CA ALA A 8 -26.33 -6.38 22.20
C ALA A 8 -25.26 -5.30 22.01
N ARG A 9 -24.98 -4.92 20.75
CA ARG A 9 -24.00 -3.88 20.46
C ARG A 9 -24.50 -2.58 21.05
N ASP A 10 -23.75 -2.01 21.99
CA ASP A 10 -24.08 -0.75 22.62
C ASP A 10 -24.07 0.38 21.56
N PRO A 11 -25.21 1.07 21.33
CA PRO A 11 -25.30 2.16 20.34
C PRO A 11 -24.39 3.36 20.67
N ALA A 12 -24.07 3.59 21.93
CA ALA A 12 -23.16 4.68 22.35
C ALA A 12 -21.74 4.38 21.90
N ARG A 13 -21.27 3.16 22.10
CA ARG A 13 -19.94 2.69 21.65
C ARG A 13 -19.81 2.69 20.11
N LEU A 14 -20.88 2.41 19.38
CA LEU A 14 -20.86 2.49 17.91
C LEU A 14 -20.71 3.94 17.43
N ARG A 15 -21.44 4.88 18.06
CA ARG A 15 -21.31 6.32 17.75
C ARG A 15 -19.92 6.88 18.08
N GLU A 16 -19.33 6.44 19.19
CA GLU A 16 -17.96 6.80 19.55
C GLU A 16 -16.95 6.33 18.49
N ILE A 17 -17.04 5.08 18.07
CA ILE A 17 -16.16 4.54 17.00
C ILE A 17 -16.35 5.32 15.69
N ASP A 18 -17.60 5.67 15.31
CA ASP A 18 -17.85 6.43 14.08
C ASP A 18 -17.27 7.86 14.16
N ARG A 19 -17.31 8.50 15.34
CA ARG A 19 -16.63 9.79 15.60
C ARG A 19 -15.12 9.64 15.42
N ASP A 20 -14.50 8.65 16.06
CA ASP A 20 -13.05 8.42 16.00
C ASP A 20 -12.58 8.13 14.57
N VAL A 21 -13.37 7.40 13.77
CA VAL A 21 -13.11 7.16 12.33
C VAL A 21 -13.13 8.48 11.56
N ASN A 22 -14.17 9.31 11.77
CA ASN A 22 -14.27 10.60 11.10
C ASN A 22 -13.12 11.54 11.48
N GLU A 23 -12.70 11.53 12.74
CA GLU A 23 -11.55 12.29 13.21
C GLU A 23 -10.24 11.79 12.59
N ALA A 24 -10.05 10.47 12.46
CA ALA A 24 -8.88 9.90 11.80
C ALA A 24 -8.80 10.32 10.32
N ILE A 25 -9.93 10.29 9.62
CA ILE A 25 -10.05 10.74 8.23
C ILE A 25 -9.78 12.25 8.12
N ALA A 26 -10.37 13.05 9.00
CA ALA A 26 -10.18 14.50 9.01
C ALA A 26 -8.72 14.88 9.28
N ARG A 27 -8.09 14.25 10.29
CA ARG A 27 -6.66 14.46 10.59
C ARG A 27 -5.78 14.07 9.41
N HIS A 28 -6.07 12.95 8.75
CA HIS A 28 -5.32 12.54 7.55
C HIS A 28 -5.47 13.55 6.42
N SER A 29 -6.69 13.97 6.13
CA SER A 29 -6.98 14.96 5.08
C SER A 29 -6.33 16.33 5.36
N ALA A 30 -6.34 16.77 6.62
CA ALA A 30 -5.72 18.04 7.03
C ALA A 30 -4.17 17.99 7.03
N ALA A 31 -3.58 16.80 7.10
CA ALA A 31 -2.14 16.60 7.15
C ALA A 31 -1.50 16.39 5.76
N GLY A 32 -2.23 16.62 4.69
CA GLY A 32 -1.76 16.50 3.32
C GLY A 32 -2.41 17.55 2.41
N PHE A 33 -2.25 17.36 1.12
CA PHE A 33 -2.76 18.29 0.12
C PHE A 33 -3.28 17.57 -1.12
N ARG A 34 -4.13 18.27 -1.89
CA ARG A 34 -4.62 17.82 -3.18
C ARG A 34 -3.66 18.24 -4.28
N PHE A 35 -3.45 17.38 -5.26
CA PHE A 35 -2.72 17.66 -6.48
C PHE A 35 -3.46 17.06 -7.68
N GLU A 36 -3.12 17.47 -8.89
CA GLU A 36 -3.67 16.95 -10.13
C GLU A 36 -2.55 16.37 -10.98
N ALA A 37 -2.76 15.16 -11.52
CA ALA A 37 -1.83 14.46 -12.39
C ALA A 37 -2.60 13.63 -13.41
N GLY A 38 -2.25 13.72 -14.70
CA GLY A 38 -2.91 12.98 -15.78
C GLY A 38 -4.43 13.16 -15.82
N GLY A 39 -4.94 14.35 -15.49
CA GLY A 39 -6.37 14.66 -15.44
C GLY A 39 -7.12 14.02 -14.24
N VAL A 40 -6.40 13.48 -13.25
CA VAL A 40 -6.98 12.90 -12.03
C VAL A 40 -6.54 13.71 -10.82
N ARG A 41 -7.51 14.22 -10.04
CA ARG A 41 -7.18 14.81 -8.73
C ARG A 41 -6.88 13.70 -7.73
N SER A 42 -5.73 13.80 -7.09
CA SER A 42 -5.32 12.88 -6.04
C SER A 42 -4.99 13.62 -4.74
N PHE A 43 -4.46 12.89 -3.79
CA PHE A 43 -4.09 13.37 -2.48
C PHE A 43 -2.70 12.84 -2.13
N ALA A 44 -1.87 13.70 -1.54
CA ALA A 44 -0.56 13.33 -1.04
C ALA A 44 -0.36 13.81 0.40
N ARG A 45 0.43 13.05 1.15
CA ARG A 45 1.04 13.50 2.40
C ARG A 45 2.53 13.60 2.19
N GLN A 46 3.09 14.70 2.67
CA GLN A 46 4.52 14.92 2.65
C GLN A 46 4.96 15.37 4.04
N HIS A 47 6.11 14.90 4.50
CA HIS A 47 6.66 15.28 5.80
C HIS A 47 8.18 15.22 5.79
N GLY A 48 8.83 16.20 6.45
CA GLY A 48 10.27 16.34 6.52
C GLY A 48 10.86 17.16 5.39
N ASP A 49 12.16 17.39 5.51
CA ASP A 49 13.02 18.12 4.56
C ASP A 49 14.26 17.27 4.30
N GLY A 50 14.71 17.16 3.07
CA GLY A 50 15.89 16.36 2.72
C GLY A 50 15.68 15.55 1.45
N ALA A 51 16.40 14.43 1.30
CA ALA A 51 16.27 13.56 0.14
C ALA A 51 14.85 12.94 0.06
N ASP A 52 14.32 12.88 -1.16
CA ASP A 52 12.95 12.43 -1.40
C ASP A 52 12.78 10.92 -1.27
N VAL A 53 11.84 10.50 -0.44
CA VAL A 53 11.37 9.13 -0.30
C VAL A 53 9.93 9.04 -0.79
N LEU A 54 9.71 8.37 -1.90
CA LEU A 54 8.36 8.12 -2.45
C LEU A 54 7.85 6.76 -2.00
N MET A 55 6.67 6.73 -1.35
CA MET A 55 6.10 5.51 -0.76
C MET A 55 4.78 5.14 -1.42
N LEU A 56 4.74 3.94 -2.02
CA LEU A 56 3.60 3.40 -2.75
C LEU A 56 2.84 2.38 -1.90
N HIS A 57 1.57 2.66 -1.68
CA HIS A 57 0.67 1.76 -0.97
C HIS A 57 0.07 0.70 -1.90
N GLY A 58 -0.59 -0.30 -1.31
CA GLY A 58 -1.36 -1.30 -2.04
C GLY A 58 -2.84 -1.29 -1.69
N VAL A 59 -3.49 -2.45 -1.87
CA VAL A 59 -4.91 -2.65 -1.58
C VAL A 59 -5.10 -3.47 -0.29
N PRO A 60 -6.15 -3.19 0.49
CA PRO A 60 -7.19 -2.18 0.32
C PRO A 60 -6.86 -0.86 1.05
N THR A 61 -5.63 -0.39 0.95
CA THR A 61 -5.12 0.76 1.70
C THR A 61 -4.97 2.02 0.84
N SER A 62 -4.34 3.06 1.39
CA SER A 62 -4.09 4.36 0.78
C SER A 62 -2.83 4.97 1.40
N SER A 63 -2.48 6.21 1.07
CA SER A 63 -1.40 6.96 1.73
C SER A 63 -1.55 7.00 3.27
N PHE A 64 -2.75 6.79 3.79
CA PHE A 64 -3.02 6.66 5.22
C PHE A 64 -2.18 5.56 5.89
N LEU A 65 -1.78 4.53 5.16
CA LEU A 65 -0.92 3.45 5.64
C LEU A 65 0.43 3.97 6.15
N TYR A 66 0.96 5.00 5.48
CA TYR A 66 2.29 5.55 5.79
C TYR A 66 2.28 6.68 6.84
N ARG A 67 1.11 7.02 7.44
CA ARG A 67 0.98 8.14 8.39
C ARG A 67 1.91 8.06 9.60
N LYS A 68 2.32 6.85 9.99
CA LYS A 68 3.25 6.60 11.10
C LYS A 68 4.71 6.57 10.66
N VAL A 69 4.97 6.19 9.40
CA VAL A 69 6.33 6.10 8.83
C VAL A 69 6.86 7.50 8.49
N LEU A 70 6.01 8.37 7.92
CA LEU A 70 6.38 9.71 7.47
C LEU A 70 7.09 10.56 8.54
N PRO A 71 6.58 10.68 9.80
CA PRO A 71 7.26 11.45 10.83
C PRO A 71 8.63 10.86 11.19
N VAL A 72 8.74 9.53 11.26
CA VAL A 72 10.00 8.87 11.62
C VAL A 72 11.05 9.05 10.51
N LEU A 73 10.66 9.06 9.23
CA LEU A 73 11.55 9.40 8.13
C LEU A 73 12.07 10.84 8.24
N ALA A 74 11.20 11.78 8.62
CA ALA A 74 11.59 13.17 8.84
C ALA A 74 12.62 13.31 9.98
N ASP A 75 12.45 12.55 11.07
CA ASP A 75 13.43 12.49 12.17
C ASP A 75 14.79 11.93 11.72
N GLN A 76 14.83 11.20 10.60
CA GLN A 76 16.05 10.69 9.94
C GLN A 76 16.61 11.67 8.88
N GLY A 77 16.07 12.88 8.75
CA GLY A 77 16.51 13.89 7.80
C GLY A 77 16.09 13.61 6.34
N LEU A 78 15.02 12.83 6.13
CA LEU A 78 14.45 12.51 4.83
C LEU A 78 13.10 13.21 4.62
N ARG A 79 12.73 13.47 3.37
CA ARG A 79 11.42 13.98 2.99
C ARG A 79 10.54 12.85 2.45
N GLY A 80 9.66 12.31 3.30
CA GLY A 80 8.74 11.26 2.90
C GLY A 80 7.51 11.81 2.17
N THR A 81 7.14 11.20 1.04
CA THR A 81 5.92 11.48 0.27
C THR A 81 5.16 10.19 0.03
N ALA A 82 3.87 10.17 0.38
CA ALA A 82 2.94 9.08 0.06
C ALA A 82 1.69 9.68 -0.60
N PHE A 83 1.33 9.22 -1.78
CA PHE A 83 0.12 9.65 -2.48
C PHE A 83 -0.91 8.52 -2.58
N ASP A 84 -2.15 8.89 -2.90
CA ASP A 84 -3.23 7.93 -3.18
C ASP A 84 -3.29 7.63 -4.67
N PHE A 85 -3.25 6.35 -5.04
CA PHE A 85 -3.51 5.94 -6.43
C PHE A 85 -4.94 6.29 -6.85
N PRO A 86 -5.18 6.63 -8.14
CA PRO A 86 -6.52 6.76 -8.68
C PRO A 86 -7.43 5.59 -8.26
N GLY A 87 -8.62 5.91 -7.74
CA GLY A 87 -9.54 4.88 -7.27
C GLY A 87 -9.44 4.49 -5.81
N LEU A 88 -8.41 4.95 -5.07
CA LEU A 88 -8.16 4.62 -3.68
C LEU A 88 -8.03 5.88 -2.81
N GLY A 89 -8.15 5.72 -1.50
CA GLY A 89 -7.96 6.80 -0.54
C GLY A 89 -8.86 8.00 -0.83
N LEU A 90 -8.24 9.16 -0.88
CA LEU A 90 -8.87 10.44 -1.19
C LEU A 90 -8.75 10.83 -2.68
N ALA A 91 -8.12 10.00 -3.54
CA ALA A 91 -8.04 10.26 -4.98
C ALA A 91 -9.41 10.14 -5.65
N ASP A 92 -9.57 10.85 -6.78
CA ASP A 92 -10.73 10.73 -7.65
C ASP A 92 -10.81 9.30 -8.27
N ARG A 93 -12.00 8.95 -8.75
CA ARG A 93 -12.32 7.61 -9.27
C ARG A 93 -12.93 7.69 -10.68
N PRO A 94 -12.17 8.17 -11.70
CA PRO A 94 -12.70 8.32 -13.05
C PRO A 94 -13.20 6.96 -13.59
N GLU A 95 -14.34 7.00 -14.30
CA GLU A 95 -14.91 5.77 -14.82
C GLU A 95 -14.06 5.16 -15.94
N GLU A 96 -13.51 5.99 -16.81
CA GLU A 96 -12.72 5.61 -17.99
C GLU A 96 -11.21 5.45 -17.72
N PHE A 97 -10.79 5.49 -16.45
CA PHE A 97 -9.37 5.31 -16.11
C PHE A 97 -8.91 3.86 -16.28
N ASP A 98 -7.69 3.67 -16.79
CA ASP A 98 -7.05 2.34 -16.85
C ASP A 98 -6.51 1.93 -15.48
N TYR A 99 -7.29 1.12 -14.76
CA TYR A 99 -6.97 0.60 -13.43
C TYR A 99 -6.07 -0.64 -13.44
N SER A 100 -5.42 -0.99 -14.57
CA SER A 100 -4.36 -1.99 -14.61
C SER A 100 -3.10 -1.50 -13.88
N TRP A 101 -2.19 -2.40 -13.53
CA TRP A 101 -0.91 -1.99 -12.95
C TRP A 101 -0.12 -1.09 -13.91
N SER A 102 -0.11 -1.42 -15.20
CA SER A 102 0.51 -0.57 -16.23
C SER A 102 -0.16 0.80 -16.36
N GLY A 103 -1.48 0.85 -16.24
CA GLY A 103 -2.22 2.13 -16.25
C GLY A 103 -1.86 3.01 -15.06
N LEU A 104 -1.78 2.41 -13.85
CA LEU A 104 -1.36 3.10 -12.64
C LEU A 104 0.12 3.51 -12.69
N ALA A 105 1.00 2.67 -13.26
CA ALA A 105 2.41 2.98 -13.43
C ALA A 105 2.65 4.13 -14.44
N ARG A 106 1.87 4.21 -15.51
CA ARG A 106 1.91 5.36 -16.42
C ARG A 106 1.41 6.64 -15.75
N TRP A 107 0.33 6.56 -14.97
CA TRP A 107 -0.16 7.71 -14.21
C TRP A 107 0.87 8.23 -13.19
N MET A 108 1.73 7.36 -12.66
CA MET A 108 2.81 7.77 -11.76
C MET A 108 3.80 8.74 -12.42
N ASP A 109 4.02 8.69 -13.74
CA ASP A 109 4.90 9.64 -14.42
C ASP A 109 4.40 11.07 -14.18
N ASP A 110 3.12 11.30 -14.45
CA ASP A 110 2.47 12.61 -14.24
C ASP A 110 2.41 12.97 -12.73
N ALA A 111 2.17 11.99 -11.86
CA ALA A 111 2.06 12.21 -10.42
C ALA A 111 3.38 12.64 -9.79
N VAL A 112 4.48 11.99 -10.14
CA VAL A 112 5.82 12.29 -9.63
C VAL A 112 6.25 13.68 -10.11
N ASP A 113 5.94 14.04 -11.37
CA ASP A 113 6.21 15.37 -11.92
C ASP A 113 5.36 16.46 -11.23
N ALA A 114 4.06 16.23 -11.05
CA ALA A 114 3.16 17.17 -10.39
C ALA A 114 3.52 17.41 -8.91
N LEU A 115 4.16 16.44 -8.26
CA LEU A 115 4.66 16.55 -6.89
C LEU A 115 6.05 17.20 -6.81
N GLY A 116 6.66 17.55 -7.95
CA GLY A 116 8.00 18.16 -8.03
C GLY A 116 9.12 17.22 -7.55
N LEU A 117 8.93 15.91 -7.69
CA LEU A 117 9.91 14.90 -7.32
C LEU A 117 10.79 14.60 -8.55
N ASP A 118 12.09 14.83 -8.46
CA ASP A 118 13.04 14.54 -9.55
C ASP A 118 13.60 13.12 -9.42
N ARG A 119 14.36 12.85 -8.37
CA ARG A 119 14.95 11.55 -8.05
C ARG A 119 14.52 11.11 -6.66
N VAL A 120 14.14 9.84 -6.50
CA VAL A 120 13.53 9.36 -5.27
C VAL A 120 14.16 8.07 -4.75
N HIS A 121 14.19 7.92 -3.43
CA HIS A 121 14.27 6.62 -2.78
C HIS A 121 12.86 6.01 -2.80
N LEU A 122 12.66 4.95 -3.58
CA LEU A 122 11.34 4.35 -3.79
C LEU A 122 11.05 3.28 -2.72
N VAL A 123 9.90 3.38 -2.08
CA VAL A 123 9.39 2.35 -1.15
C VAL A 123 8.12 1.76 -1.74
N VAL A 124 8.10 0.44 -1.93
CA VAL A 124 6.96 -0.25 -2.54
C VAL A 124 6.37 -1.29 -1.60
N HIS A 125 5.04 -1.45 -1.64
CA HIS A 125 4.32 -2.41 -0.81
C HIS A 125 3.09 -2.96 -1.54
N ASP A 126 2.79 -4.26 -1.39
CA ASP A 126 1.63 -4.94 -1.99
C ASP A 126 1.56 -4.70 -3.50
N ILE A 127 0.43 -4.28 -4.10
CA ILE A 127 0.35 -3.94 -5.53
C ILE A 127 1.17 -2.70 -5.90
N GLY A 128 1.54 -1.85 -4.93
CA GLY A 128 2.52 -0.79 -5.15
C GLY A 128 3.88 -1.35 -5.56
N GLY A 129 4.15 -2.65 -5.35
CA GLY A 129 5.32 -3.35 -5.89
C GLY A 129 5.28 -3.46 -7.41
N PRO A 130 4.41 -4.27 -8.02
CA PRO A 130 4.33 -4.39 -9.48
C PRO A 130 4.18 -3.06 -10.21
N ILE A 131 3.41 -2.11 -9.65
CA ILE A 131 3.24 -0.75 -10.20
C ILE A 131 4.57 0.03 -10.14
N GLY A 132 5.20 0.08 -8.96
CA GLY A 132 6.45 0.80 -8.74
C GLY A 132 7.64 0.14 -9.47
N PHE A 133 7.64 -1.18 -9.62
CA PHE A 133 8.65 -1.90 -10.40
C PHE A 133 8.56 -1.50 -11.87
N GLU A 134 7.37 -1.50 -12.47
CA GLU A 134 7.20 -1.06 -13.86
C GLU A 134 7.61 0.40 -14.03
N TRP A 135 7.20 1.29 -13.10
CA TRP A 135 7.60 2.68 -13.16
C TRP A 135 9.12 2.84 -13.07
N ALA A 136 9.78 2.12 -12.16
CA ALA A 136 11.22 2.17 -11.97
C ALA A 136 12.01 1.61 -13.18
N ILE A 137 11.49 0.57 -13.83
CA ILE A 137 12.07 0.00 -15.07
C ILE A 137 12.02 1.03 -16.21
N ARG A 138 10.93 1.81 -16.32
CA ARG A 138 10.77 2.84 -17.34
C ARG A 138 11.52 4.14 -17.01
N ASN A 139 11.81 4.39 -15.75
CA ASN A 139 12.45 5.61 -15.24
C ASN A 139 13.68 5.31 -14.36
N PRO A 140 14.67 4.53 -14.83
CA PRO A 140 15.76 4.06 -13.99
C PRO A 140 16.61 5.19 -13.40
N ASP A 141 16.76 6.31 -14.12
CA ASP A 141 17.54 7.47 -13.69
C ASP A 141 16.85 8.27 -12.57
N ARG A 142 15.56 8.07 -12.37
CA ARG A 142 14.77 8.72 -11.30
C ARG A 142 14.78 7.94 -9.99
N VAL A 143 15.35 6.75 -9.95
CA VAL A 143 15.40 5.90 -8.74
C VAL A 143 16.80 5.94 -8.14
N LEU A 144 16.90 6.47 -6.93
CA LEU A 144 18.15 6.49 -6.14
C LEU A 144 18.39 5.15 -5.44
N SER A 145 17.35 4.58 -4.86
CA SER A 145 17.34 3.25 -4.23
C SER A 145 15.92 2.72 -4.15
N MET A 146 15.76 1.42 -3.85
CA MET A 146 14.43 0.84 -3.67
C MET A 146 14.37 0.00 -2.39
N THR A 147 13.41 0.30 -1.52
CA THR A 147 13.04 -0.55 -0.38
C THR A 147 11.74 -1.30 -0.70
N VAL A 148 11.82 -2.62 -0.69
CA VAL A 148 10.70 -3.50 -1.07
C VAL A 148 10.10 -4.11 0.19
N LEU A 149 8.84 -3.80 0.45
CA LEU A 149 8.06 -4.35 1.55
C LEU A 149 7.07 -5.37 0.99
N ASN A 150 6.70 -6.38 1.75
CA ASN A 150 5.75 -7.46 1.39
C ASN A 150 4.96 -7.23 0.09
N THR A 151 5.45 -7.76 -1.02
CA THR A 151 4.88 -7.61 -2.36
C THR A 151 5.08 -8.87 -3.20
N ILE A 152 4.81 -8.81 -4.50
CA ILE A 152 5.00 -9.90 -5.45
C ILE A 152 5.82 -9.42 -6.66
N VAL A 153 6.69 -10.30 -7.16
CA VAL A 153 7.40 -10.16 -8.43
C VAL A 153 7.08 -11.32 -9.38
N ASP A 154 6.83 -12.52 -8.83
CA ASP A 154 6.30 -13.66 -9.56
C ASP A 154 4.78 -13.46 -9.68
N VAL A 155 4.34 -12.85 -10.80
CA VAL A 155 2.95 -12.48 -11.02
C VAL A 155 2.17 -13.51 -11.83
N ASP A 156 2.84 -14.27 -12.68
CA ASP A 156 2.22 -15.37 -13.43
C ASP A 156 1.79 -16.49 -12.48
N GLY A 157 0.53 -16.89 -12.59
CA GLY A 157 -0.06 -17.87 -11.67
C GLY A 157 -0.26 -17.40 -10.22
N PHE A 158 -0.05 -16.12 -9.90
CA PHE A 158 -0.32 -15.59 -8.56
C PHE A 158 -1.79 -15.78 -8.18
N ARG A 159 -2.00 -16.40 -7.03
CA ARG A 159 -3.34 -16.58 -6.45
C ARG A 159 -3.58 -15.57 -5.35
N ARG A 160 -4.63 -14.77 -5.50
CA ARG A 160 -5.03 -13.81 -4.49
C ARG A 160 -5.33 -14.52 -3.17
N PRO A 161 -4.93 -13.95 -2.02
CA PRO A 161 -5.33 -14.45 -0.70
C PRO A 161 -6.86 -14.62 -0.63
N TRP A 162 -7.34 -15.63 0.09
CA TRP A 162 -8.77 -15.99 0.10
C TRP A 162 -9.73 -14.83 0.43
N PRO A 163 -9.40 -13.85 1.31
CA PRO A 163 -10.32 -12.73 1.56
C PRO A 163 -10.42 -11.76 0.39
N MET A 164 -9.40 -11.73 -0.49
CA MET A 164 -9.31 -10.84 -1.65
C MET A 164 -9.80 -11.51 -2.95
N ALA A 165 -9.81 -12.85 -3.01
CA ALA A 165 -10.19 -13.59 -4.21
C ALA A 165 -11.59 -13.25 -4.75
N PRO A 166 -12.65 -13.04 -3.93
CA PRO A 166 -13.96 -12.68 -4.43
C PRO A 166 -14.02 -11.39 -5.24
N PHE A 167 -13.12 -10.42 -4.94
CA PHE A 167 -13.10 -9.11 -5.61
C PHE A 167 -12.69 -9.18 -7.09
N ALA A 168 -12.02 -10.26 -7.50
CA ALA A 168 -11.65 -10.48 -8.90
C ALA A 168 -12.86 -10.89 -9.77
N VAL A 169 -13.92 -11.43 -9.16
CA VAL A 169 -15.07 -11.99 -9.87
C VAL A 169 -16.22 -10.97 -9.92
N ARG A 170 -16.72 -10.68 -11.13
CA ARG A 170 -17.88 -9.77 -11.32
C ARG A 170 -19.12 -10.31 -10.62
N GLY A 171 -19.90 -9.44 -10.01
CA GLY A 171 -21.08 -9.78 -9.21
C GLY A 171 -20.71 -10.26 -7.79
N LEU A 172 -19.79 -11.22 -7.66
CA LEU A 172 -19.36 -11.74 -6.35
C LEU A 172 -18.57 -10.68 -5.57
N GLY A 173 -17.68 -9.94 -6.22
CA GLY A 173 -16.91 -8.88 -5.59
C GLY A 173 -17.79 -7.74 -5.07
N GLU A 174 -18.77 -7.31 -5.86
CA GLU A 174 -19.76 -6.30 -5.47
C GLU A 174 -20.58 -6.76 -4.27
N LEU A 175 -21.08 -8.01 -4.31
CA LEU A 175 -21.82 -8.60 -3.21
C LEU A 175 -20.96 -8.68 -1.95
N TRP A 176 -19.74 -9.22 -2.05
CA TRP A 176 -18.81 -9.36 -0.95
C TRP A 176 -18.49 -8.01 -0.30
N LEU A 177 -18.14 -7.00 -1.12
CA LEU A 177 -17.83 -5.65 -0.64
C LEU A 177 -19.03 -4.99 0.04
N ARG A 178 -20.25 -5.19 -0.49
CA ARG A 178 -21.50 -4.62 0.05
C ARG A 178 -21.95 -5.29 1.33
N THR A 179 -21.82 -6.62 1.42
CA THR A 179 -22.34 -7.41 2.53
C THR A 179 -21.35 -7.62 3.67
N THR A 180 -20.04 -7.42 3.43
CA THR A 180 -19.03 -7.57 4.48
C THR A 180 -19.21 -6.49 5.55
N PRO A 181 -19.64 -6.85 6.77
CA PRO A 181 -19.82 -5.87 7.84
C PRO A 181 -18.47 -5.40 8.38
N ARG A 182 -18.45 -4.18 8.93
CA ARG A 182 -17.22 -3.55 9.46
C ARG A 182 -16.43 -4.44 10.43
N PHE A 183 -17.13 -5.17 11.30
CA PHE A 183 -16.46 -6.03 12.28
C PHE A 183 -15.73 -7.21 11.61
N LEU A 184 -16.31 -7.79 10.56
CA LEU A 184 -15.67 -8.86 9.80
C LEU A 184 -14.46 -8.33 9.03
N PHE A 185 -14.60 -7.18 8.39
CA PHE A 185 -13.47 -6.49 7.75
C PHE A 185 -12.34 -6.28 8.76
N SER A 186 -12.61 -5.69 9.94
CA SER A 186 -11.57 -5.46 10.93
C SER A 186 -10.96 -6.75 11.45
N THR A 187 -11.74 -7.81 11.61
CA THR A 187 -11.22 -9.12 12.02
C THR A 187 -10.24 -9.67 10.98
N MET A 188 -10.60 -9.59 9.69
CA MET A 188 -9.72 -10.00 8.59
C MET A 188 -8.48 -9.11 8.50
N PHE A 189 -8.64 -7.80 8.62
CA PHE A 189 -7.54 -6.84 8.57
C PHE A 189 -6.51 -7.11 9.67
N TYR A 190 -6.94 -7.32 10.93
CA TYR A 190 -6.05 -7.69 12.00
C TYR A 190 -5.44 -9.10 11.82
N ALA A 191 -6.23 -10.05 11.34
CA ALA A 191 -5.74 -11.41 11.15
C ALA A 191 -4.65 -11.48 10.09
N GLN A 192 -4.85 -10.78 8.98
CA GLN A 192 -3.92 -10.78 7.84
C GLN A 192 -2.78 -9.77 8.02
N GLY A 193 -3.06 -8.60 8.59
CA GLY A 193 -2.20 -7.44 8.43
C GLY A 193 -1.45 -6.96 9.66
N ILE A 194 -1.95 -7.18 10.88
CA ILE A 194 -1.43 -6.53 12.09
C ILE A 194 -0.90 -7.57 13.08
N ALA A 195 0.37 -7.45 13.46
CA ALA A 195 0.99 -8.29 14.48
C ALA A 195 0.77 -7.73 15.90
N LYS A 196 1.00 -6.43 16.10
CA LYS A 196 0.88 -5.75 17.40
C LYS A 196 -0.45 -4.98 17.49
N ARG A 197 -1.56 -5.69 17.70
CA ARG A 197 -2.92 -5.11 17.72
C ARG A 197 -3.11 -3.92 18.67
N ALA A 198 -2.36 -3.88 19.76
CA ALA A 198 -2.43 -2.79 20.74
C ALA A 198 -1.99 -1.44 20.16
N LEU A 199 -1.17 -1.43 19.10
CA LEU A 199 -0.66 -0.23 18.45
C LEU A 199 -1.58 0.32 17.35
N VAL A 200 -2.64 -0.42 16.99
CA VAL A 200 -3.53 -0.06 15.88
C VAL A 200 -4.98 -0.05 16.36
N PRO A 201 -5.56 1.11 16.65
CA PRO A 201 -6.95 1.22 17.09
C PRO A 201 -7.94 0.75 16.01
N ARG A 202 -9.12 0.29 16.43
CA ARG A 202 -10.18 -0.10 15.49
C ARG A 202 -10.65 1.03 14.58
N SER A 203 -10.62 2.26 15.08
CA SER A 203 -10.94 3.45 14.30
C SER A 203 -10.03 3.57 13.06
N ASP A 204 -8.73 3.30 13.20
CA ASP A 204 -7.77 3.34 12.10
C ASP A 204 -8.06 2.24 11.07
N VAL A 205 -8.37 1.02 11.54
CA VAL A 205 -8.78 -0.08 10.64
C VAL A 205 -10.09 0.25 9.90
N TYR A 206 -11.05 0.87 10.60
CA TYR A 206 -12.29 1.30 9.95
C TYR A 206 -12.10 2.50 9.02
N ALA A 207 -11.09 3.35 9.27
CA ALA A 207 -10.71 4.42 8.36
C ALA A 207 -10.22 3.85 7.00
N HIS A 208 -9.41 2.78 6.98
CA HIS A 208 -9.04 2.09 5.73
C HIS A 208 -10.28 1.64 4.94
N LEU A 209 -11.28 1.03 5.60
CA LEU A 209 -12.53 0.64 4.94
C LEU A 209 -13.33 1.85 4.46
N ALA A 210 -13.34 2.95 5.22
CA ALA A 210 -14.04 4.17 4.83
C ALA A 210 -13.39 4.80 3.60
N PHE A 211 -12.06 4.91 3.55
CA PHE A 211 -11.31 5.37 2.38
C PHE A 211 -11.58 4.50 1.15
N LEU A 212 -11.61 3.17 1.32
CA LEU A 212 -11.90 2.24 0.23
C LEU A 212 -13.29 2.48 -0.39
N ARG A 213 -14.31 2.79 0.44
CA ARG A 213 -15.70 2.96 0.02
C ARG A 213 -16.08 4.40 -0.33
N LEU A 214 -15.16 5.34 -0.14
CA LEU A 214 -15.43 6.76 -0.34
C LEU A 214 -15.89 7.03 -1.79
N HIS A 215 -16.90 7.90 -1.96
CA HIS A 215 -17.49 8.37 -3.21
C HIS A 215 -18.20 7.31 -4.07
N ASP A 216 -17.58 6.18 -4.38
CA ASP A 216 -18.08 5.20 -5.35
C ASP A 216 -18.46 3.84 -4.75
N ARG A 217 -18.43 3.73 -3.40
CA ARG A 217 -18.68 2.49 -2.65
C ARG A 217 -17.68 1.36 -2.99
N GLY A 218 -16.47 1.71 -3.47
CA GLY A 218 -15.40 0.78 -3.78
C GLY A 218 -15.46 0.19 -5.20
N ARG A 219 -16.20 0.80 -6.13
CA ARG A 219 -16.24 0.32 -7.54
C ARG A 219 -14.87 0.40 -8.22
N ALA A 220 -14.14 1.50 -8.03
CA ALA A 220 -12.79 1.64 -8.56
C ALA A 220 -11.83 0.60 -7.98
N PHE A 221 -11.90 0.33 -6.68
CA PHE A 221 -11.15 -0.78 -6.06
C PHE A 221 -11.43 -2.13 -6.75
N LEU A 222 -12.68 -2.43 -7.09
CA LEU A 222 -13.01 -3.65 -7.83
C LEU A 222 -12.42 -3.66 -9.24
N LYS A 223 -12.34 -2.50 -9.92
CA LYS A 223 -11.64 -2.38 -11.21
C LYS A 223 -10.16 -2.67 -11.05
N ILE A 224 -9.50 -2.10 -10.02
CA ILE A 224 -8.09 -2.41 -9.69
C ILE A 224 -7.89 -3.91 -9.45
N MET A 225 -8.73 -4.54 -8.61
CA MET A 225 -8.63 -5.97 -8.32
C MET A 225 -8.75 -6.86 -9.57
N ARG A 226 -9.47 -6.40 -10.59
CA ARG A 226 -9.66 -7.09 -11.88
C ARG A 226 -8.58 -6.71 -12.91
N GLY A 227 -7.89 -5.58 -12.69
CA GLY A 227 -6.82 -5.07 -13.53
C GLY A 227 -5.43 -5.66 -13.23
N PHE A 228 -5.33 -6.67 -12.36
CA PHE A 228 -4.06 -7.34 -12.09
C PHE A 228 -3.56 -8.06 -13.34
N GLU A 229 -2.36 -7.74 -13.79
CA GLU A 229 -1.73 -8.31 -14.99
C GLU A 229 -0.93 -9.57 -14.62
N LEU A 230 -1.66 -10.67 -14.40
CA LEU A 230 -1.10 -11.96 -13.97
C LEU A 230 -0.72 -12.83 -15.17
N THR A 231 0.24 -12.34 -15.97
CA THR A 231 0.68 -12.99 -17.21
C THR A 231 2.16 -13.29 -17.21
N ALA A 232 2.56 -14.32 -17.95
CA ALA A 232 3.98 -14.66 -18.13
C ALA A 232 4.77 -13.53 -18.81
N GLU A 233 4.14 -12.75 -19.70
CA GLU A 233 4.74 -11.59 -20.33
C GLU A 233 5.06 -10.51 -19.31
N LYS A 234 4.10 -10.16 -18.43
CA LYS A 234 4.30 -9.19 -17.36
C LYS A 234 5.40 -9.63 -16.39
N GLN A 235 5.39 -10.90 -16.00
CA GLN A 235 6.42 -11.45 -15.13
C GLN A 235 7.81 -11.33 -15.76
N ARG A 236 7.97 -11.71 -17.02
CA ARG A 236 9.23 -11.62 -17.73
C ARG A 236 9.72 -10.16 -17.81
N PHE A 237 8.83 -9.24 -18.17
CA PHE A 237 9.14 -7.80 -18.20
C PHE A 237 9.67 -7.31 -16.86
N LEU A 238 9.01 -7.67 -15.75
CA LEU A 238 9.45 -7.29 -14.41
C LEU A 238 10.80 -7.94 -14.06
N HIS A 239 10.98 -9.23 -14.32
CA HIS A 239 12.20 -9.95 -13.96
C HIS A 239 13.41 -9.39 -14.70
N GLU A 240 13.30 -9.21 -16.02
CA GLU A 240 14.39 -8.71 -16.89
C GLU A 240 14.76 -7.27 -16.48
N GLY A 241 13.77 -6.36 -16.40
CA GLY A 241 14.03 -4.96 -16.08
C GLY A 241 14.56 -4.73 -14.67
N LEU A 242 14.10 -5.51 -13.68
CA LEU A 242 14.61 -5.40 -12.31
C LEU A 242 16.01 -6.03 -12.16
N ALA A 243 16.36 -7.03 -12.94
CA ALA A 243 17.71 -7.60 -12.93
C ALA A 243 18.75 -6.62 -13.50
N GLU A 244 18.38 -5.78 -14.47
CA GLU A 244 19.25 -4.79 -15.13
C GLU A 244 19.40 -3.47 -14.39
N ARG A 245 18.69 -3.27 -13.27
CA ARG A 245 18.70 -2.01 -12.49
C ARG A 245 20.11 -1.58 -12.07
N SER A 246 20.33 -0.28 -11.98
CA SER A 246 21.61 0.34 -11.54
C SER A 246 21.61 0.82 -10.08
N TYR A 247 20.46 0.82 -9.40
CA TYR A 247 20.29 1.34 -8.04
C TYR A 247 20.27 0.21 -7.00
N PRO A 248 20.69 0.49 -5.75
CA PRO A 248 20.65 -0.48 -4.66
C PRO A 248 19.23 -0.81 -4.22
N VAL A 249 19.02 -2.05 -3.78
CA VAL A 249 17.72 -2.54 -3.29
C VAL A 249 17.86 -3.19 -1.93
N ARG A 250 16.85 -3.00 -1.08
CA ARG A 250 16.72 -3.67 0.22
C ARG A 250 15.33 -4.27 0.35
N LEU A 251 15.26 -5.50 0.85
CA LEU A 251 14.00 -6.13 1.24
C LEU A 251 13.80 -5.97 2.74
N VAL A 252 12.59 -5.53 3.13
CA VAL A 252 12.11 -5.52 4.52
C VAL A 252 10.79 -6.26 4.56
N TRP A 253 10.74 -7.37 5.28
CA TRP A 253 9.61 -8.29 5.15
C TRP A 253 8.99 -8.66 6.49
N GLY A 254 7.67 -8.60 6.57
CA GLY A 254 6.92 -9.17 7.68
C GLY A 254 6.89 -10.69 7.58
N GLU A 255 7.69 -11.37 8.39
CA GLU A 255 7.86 -12.84 8.33
C GLU A 255 6.58 -13.64 8.62
N ARG A 256 5.58 -12.98 9.27
CA ARG A 256 4.29 -13.57 9.65
C ARG A 256 3.16 -13.18 8.70
N ASP A 257 3.48 -12.66 7.53
CA ASP A 257 2.48 -12.32 6.52
C ASP A 257 1.82 -13.59 5.97
N PRO A 258 0.51 -13.80 6.21
CA PRO A 258 -0.17 -14.99 5.70
C PRO A 258 -0.61 -14.86 4.24
N ALA A 259 -0.48 -13.67 3.65
CA ALA A 259 -0.87 -13.37 2.28
C ALA A 259 0.32 -13.43 1.32
N LEU A 260 1.42 -12.78 1.70
CA LEU A 260 2.66 -12.70 0.93
C LEU A 260 3.82 -13.17 1.81
N GLY A 261 3.89 -14.48 2.01
CA GLY A 261 4.86 -15.13 2.90
C GLY A 261 6.30 -15.12 2.40
N LEU A 262 7.16 -15.83 3.11
CA LEU A 262 8.61 -15.85 2.83
C LEU A 262 8.94 -16.37 1.43
N GLU A 263 8.08 -17.20 0.82
CA GLU A 263 8.26 -17.66 -0.56
C GLU A 263 8.21 -16.50 -1.57
N LYS A 264 7.42 -15.44 -1.30
CA LYS A 264 7.37 -14.23 -2.14
C LYS A 264 8.60 -13.36 -1.91
N MET A 265 9.06 -13.28 -0.65
CA MET A 265 10.34 -12.64 -0.34
C MET A 265 11.49 -13.31 -1.09
N GLU A 266 11.56 -14.63 -1.07
CA GLU A 266 12.61 -15.39 -1.77
C GLU A 266 12.56 -15.18 -3.29
N ALA A 267 11.37 -15.03 -3.87
CA ALA A 267 11.23 -14.66 -5.28
C ALA A 267 11.82 -13.28 -5.55
N CYS A 268 11.48 -12.28 -4.75
CA CYS A 268 12.07 -10.95 -4.85
C CYS A 268 13.59 -11.02 -4.66
N ARG A 269 14.08 -11.73 -3.64
CA ARG A 269 15.52 -11.88 -3.36
C ARG A 269 16.28 -12.42 -4.57
N ARG A 270 15.73 -13.44 -5.24
CA ARG A 270 16.34 -14.01 -6.47
C ARG A 270 16.37 -13.02 -7.62
N VAL A 271 15.24 -12.36 -7.91
CA VAL A 271 15.13 -11.41 -9.02
C VAL A 271 16.07 -10.22 -8.83
N PHE A 272 16.14 -9.72 -7.60
CA PHE A 272 17.05 -8.62 -7.24
C PHE A 272 18.50 -9.06 -6.98
N GLY A 273 18.84 -10.35 -7.03
CA GLY A 273 20.19 -10.85 -6.76
C GLY A 273 20.72 -10.49 -5.37
N LEU A 274 19.86 -10.48 -4.34
CA LEU A 274 20.24 -10.07 -2.99
C LEU A 274 20.66 -11.27 -2.14
N ALA A 275 21.66 -11.07 -1.27
CA ALA A 275 22.14 -12.09 -0.35
C ALA A 275 21.18 -12.28 0.83
N ASP A 276 20.55 -11.21 1.31
CA ASP A 276 19.73 -11.19 2.52
C ASP A 276 18.47 -10.34 2.42
N ALA A 277 17.68 -10.35 3.47
CA ALA A 277 16.52 -9.50 3.68
C ALA A 277 16.37 -9.20 5.18
N ILE A 278 15.84 -8.03 5.53
CA ILE A 278 15.47 -7.69 6.90
C ILE A 278 14.11 -8.33 7.19
N LEU A 279 14.08 -9.27 8.15
CA LEU A 279 12.86 -9.89 8.63
C LEU A 279 12.35 -9.19 9.88
N LEU A 280 11.09 -8.79 9.87
CA LEU A 280 10.40 -8.20 11.02
C LEU A 280 9.32 -9.15 11.53
N PRO A 281 9.08 -9.23 12.86
CA PRO A 281 8.00 -10.03 13.42
C PRO A 281 6.62 -9.42 13.16
N ALA A 282 6.42 -8.95 11.92
CA ALA A 282 5.28 -8.26 11.39
C ALA A 282 4.43 -9.15 10.50
N LYS A 283 3.22 -8.68 10.22
CA LYS A 283 2.35 -9.21 9.18
C LYS A 283 2.34 -8.28 7.97
N HIS A 284 1.29 -8.40 7.11
CA HIS A 284 1.23 -7.72 5.83
C HIS A 284 1.32 -6.20 5.91
N PHE A 285 0.62 -5.53 6.86
CA PHE A 285 0.67 -4.06 7.00
C PHE A 285 1.71 -3.65 8.05
N LEU A 286 2.99 -3.98 7.80
CA LEU A 286 4.10 -3.72 8.71
C LEU A 286 4.28 -2.22 9.01
N GLN A 287 3.80 -1.32 8.14
CA GLN A 287 3.79 0.12 8.37
C GLN A 287 2.95 0.54 9.59
N GLU A 288 1.99 -0.29 9.98
CA GLU A 288 1.09 0.01 11.09
C GLU A 288 1.73 -0.24 12.47
N ASP A 289 2.65 -1.17 12.57
CA ASP A 289 3.20 -1.60 13.86
C ASP A 289 4.74 -1.73 13.91
N HIS A 290 5.43 -1.43 12.79
CA HIS A 290 6.89 -1.42 12.67
C HIS A 290 7.41 -0.22 11.86
N ALA A 291 6.80 0.95 12.05
CA ALA A 291 7.12 2.17 11.29
C ALA A 291 8.58 2.62 11.48
N ALA A 292 9.12 2.48 12.70
CA ALA A 292 10.48 2.89 13.02
C ALA A 292 11.52 2.00 12.31
N GLU A 293 11.31 0.70 12.30
CA GLU A 293 12.20 -0.26 11.65
C GLU A 293 12.22 -0.07 10.12
N ILE A 294 11.06 0.26 9.53
CA ILE A 294 10.97 0.57 8.10
C ILE A 294 11.72 1.88 7.80
N ALA A 295 11.47 2.94 8.56
CA ALA A 295 12.12 4.23 8.35
C ALA A 295 13.63 4.11 8.49
N GLN A 296 14.13 3.37 9.49
CA GLN A 296 15.55 3.10 9.67
C GLN A 296 16.15 2.35 8.47
N ALA A 297 15.48 1.32 7.97
CA ALA A 297 15.95 0.55 6.82
C ALA A 297 16.03 1.41 5.54
N VAL A 298 15.08 2.34 5.36
CA VAL A 298 15.10 3.31 4.26
C VAL A 298 16.25 4.30 4.42
N ALA A 299 16.44 4.86 5.61
CA ALA A 299 17.50 5.83 5.90
C ALA A 299 18.90 5.21 5.73
N ASP A 300 19.12 4.00 6.23
CA ASP A 300 20.39 3.27 6.07
C ASP A 300 20.71 2.99 4.59
N LEU A 301 19.71 2.79 3.74
CA LEU A 301 19.90 2.58 2.31
C LEU A 301 20.13 3.90 1.57
N ALA A 302 19.57 5.00 2.06
CA ALA A 302 19.72 6.34 1.49
C ALA A 302 21.07 7.01 1.85
N ALA A 303 21.61 6.74 3.03
CA ALA A 303 22.79 7.41 3.58
C ALA A 303 24.05 7.42 2.69
N PRO A 304 24.41 6.34 1.95
CA PRO A 304 25.59 6.34 1.08
C PRO A 304 25.46 7.16 -0.20
N LEU A 305 24.28 7.64 -0.48
CA LEU A 305 23.91 8.30 -1.74
C LEU A 305 23.69 9.81 -1.58
N GLY A 306 23.93 10.33 -0.34
CA GLY A 306 23.84 11.76 -0.01
C GLY A 306 25.02 12.61 -0.45
#